data_83a1de6903898ee656434b387de8ee7f
#
_entry.id   83a1de6903898ee656434b387de8ee7f
#
_cell.length_a   1.000
_cell.length_b   1.000
_cell.length_c   1.000
_cell.angle_alpha   90.00
_cell.angle_beta   90.00
_cell.angle_gamma   90.00
#
_symmetry.space_group_name_H-M   'P 1'
#
loop_
_entity.id
_entity.type
_entity.pdbx_description
1 polymer ?
#
loop_
_entity_poly.entity_id
_entity_poly.type
_entity_poly.pdbx_seq_one_letter_code
_entity_poly.pdbx_strand_id
1 'polypeptide(L)'
;MRNELFTIGPLTVYGYGFMIAVGVIAAWIITNRRAEKQKLDHEHVFSLVIWCLLGGMFCAKILFWITEWKSIVQDPHYILDTISDGFVVYGGIIGGILAGCLYCYIKKTDFWKYFDLVMPSVALAQGFGRIGCLLAGCCYGRETNSIFSITFQNSDFAPNHVALIPTQIYSSVLDFLHF
;
A
#
# COMPACT_ATOMS: atom_id res chain seq x y z
N MET A 1 13.24 3.59 -16.62
CA MET A 1 12.03 4.34 -16.22
C MET A 1 12.47 5.41 -15.24
N ARG A 2 11.98 6.62 -15.34
CA ARG A 2 12.32 7.68 -14.39
C ARG A 2 11.46 7.52 -13.15
N ASN A 3 12.08 7.26 -12.01
CA ASN A 3 11.42 7.25 -10.71
C ASN A 3 10.94 8.68 -10.32
N GLU A 4 11.62 9.69 -10.84
CA GLU A 4 11.29 11.11 -10.66
C GLU A 4 10.38 11.58 -11.80
N LEU A 5 9.17 12.02 -11.48
CA LEU A 5 8.22 12.57 -12.46
C LEU A 5 8.51 14.03 -12.73
N PHE A 6 8.62 14.85 -11.70
CA PHE A 6 8.95 16.27 -11.77
C PHE A 6 9.49 16.78 -10.44
N THR A 7 10.29 17.85 -10.51
CA THR A 7 10.88 18.52 -9.35
C THR A 7 10.32 19.95 -9.29
N ILE A 8 9.75 20.32 -8.14
CA ILE A 8 9.28 21.68 -7.88
C ILE A 8 10.10 22.26 -6.73
N GLY A 9 11.14 23.02 -7.06
CA GLY A 9 12.07 23.54 -6.07
C GLY A 9 12.81 22.42 -5.33
N PRO A 10 12.77 22.38 -3.99
CA PRO A 10 13.44 21.33 -3.20
C PRO A 10 12.63 20.01 -3.16
N LEU A 11 11.41 19.97 -3.68
CA LEU A 11 10.52 18.80 -3.61
C LEU A 11 10.56 18.01 -4.92
N THR A 12 11.06 16.79 -4.85
CA THR A 12 11.01 15.83 -5.97
C THR A 12 9.80 14.91 -5.80
N VAL A 13 8.92 14.89 -6.80
CA VAL A 13 7.76 14.00 -6.82
C VAL A 13 8.15 12.70 -7.50
N TYR A 14 8.14 11.63 -6.74
CA TYR A 14 8.41 10.28 -7.21
C TYR A 14 7.14 9.64 -7.77
N GLY A 15 7.29 8.87 -8.86
CA GLY A 15 6.18 8.17 -9.52
C GLY A 15 5.43 7.22 -8.60
N TYR A 16 6.13 6.58 -7.69
CA TYR A 16 5.54 5.70 -6.66
C TYR A 16 4.60 6.47 -5.74
N GLY A 17 5.07 7.56 -5.14
CA GLY A 17 4.26 8.39 -4.23
C GLY A 17 3.06 9.02 -4.93
N PHE A 18 3.24 9.46 -6.19
CA PHE A 18 2.15 10.00 -7.00
C PHE A 18 1.03 8.98 -7.25
N MET A 19 1.39 7.74 -7.63
CA MET A 19 0.40 6.68 -7.86
C MET A 19 -0.32 6.26 -6.58
N ILE A 20 0.37 6.24 -5.43
CA ILE A 20 -0.28 6.00 -4.14
C ILE A 20 -1.31 7.11 -3.85
N ALA A 21 -0.95 8.38 -4.05
CA ALA A 21 -1.86 9.50 -3.83
C ALA A 21 -3.11 9.39 -4.73
N VAL A 22 -2.93 9.09 -6.02
CA VAL A 22 -4.04 8.85 -6.95
C VAL A 22 -4.93 7.69 -6.48
N GLY A 23 -4.32 6.57 -6.07
CA GLY A 23 -5.03 5.40 -5.56
C GLY A 23 -5.86 5.71 -4.31
N VAL A 24 -5.29 6.44 -3.36
CA VAL A 24 -5.97 6.84 -2.12
C VAL A 24 -7.14 7.78 -2.42
N ILE A 25 -6.96 8.77 -3.30
CA ILE A 25 -8.02 9.71 -3.70
C ILE A 25 -9.15 8.95 -4.41
N ALA A 26 -8.82 8.07 -5.36
CA ALA A 26 -9.81 7.27 -6.08
C ALA A 26 -10.59 6.36 -5.12
N ALA A 27 -9.89 5.65 -4.23
CA ALA A 27 -10.51 4.80 -3.20
C ALA A 27 -11.43 5.61 -2.29
N TRP A 28 -11.01 6.79 -1.86
CA TRP A 28 -11.81 7.69 -1.02
C TRP A 28 -13.09 8.13 -1.71
N ILE A 29 -13.00 8.61 -2.97
CA ILE A 29 -14.18 9.04 -3.75
C ILE A 29 -15.17 7.90 -3.91
N ILE A 30 -14.70 6.69 -4.22
CA ILE A 30 -15.57 5.54 -4.44
C ILE A 30 -16.19 5.04 -3.16
N THR A 31 -15.41 4.97 -2.07
CA THR A 31 -15.93 4.59 -0.76
C THR A 31 -17.05 5.52 -0.32
N ASN A 32 -16.87 6.84 -0.48
CA ASN A 32 -17.91 7.81 -0.13
C ASN A 32 -19.18 7.64 -0.98
N ARG A 33 -19.05 7.48 -2.30
CA ARG A 33 -20.21 7.24 -3.17
C ARG A 33 -20.95 5.95 -2.83
N ARG A 34 -20.23 4.90 -2.43
CA ARG A 34 -20.83 3.63 -1.98
C ARG A 34 -21.50 3.78 -0.62
N ALA A 35 -20.89 4.54 0.30
CA ALA A 35 -21.45 4.84 1.61
C ALA A 35 -22.79 5.59 1.48
N GLU A 36 -22.87 6.60 0.59
CA GLU A 36 -24.13 7.31 0.27
C GLU A 36 -25.22 6.36 -0.22
N LYS A 37 -24.89 5.48 -1.17
CA LYS A 37 -25.85 4.49 -1.70
C LYS A 37 -26.37 3.52 -0.63
N GLN A 38 -25.51 3.17 0.32
CA GLN A 38 -25.85 2.25 1.43
C GLN A 38 -26.43 2.97 2.64
N LYS A 39 -26.57 4.31 2.57
CA LYS A 39 -27.04 5.17 3.68
C LYS A 39 -26.22 4.99 4.95
N LEU A 40 -24.91 4.81 4.80
CA LEU A 40 -23.95 4.74 5.88
C LEU A 40 -23.42 6.14 6.20
N ASP A 41 -23.14 6.37 7.48
CA ASP A 41 -22.62 7.65 7.95
C ASP A 41 -21.18 7.87 7.49
N HIS A 42 -20.95 8.98 6.77
CA HIS A 42 -19.65 9.38 6.25
C HIS A 42 -18.61 9.64 7.34
N GLU A 43 -19.04 10.17 8.50
CA GLU A 43 -18.11 10.41 9.61
C GLU A 43 -17.54 9.09 10.15
N HIS A 44 -18.38 8.06 10.24
CA HIS A 44 -17.94 6.74 10.64
C HIS A 44 -17.01 6.10 9.61
N VAL A 45 -17.28 6.27 8.32
CA VAL A 45 -16.40 5.75 7.25
C VAL A 45 -15.02 6.43 7.32
N PHE A 46 -14.99 7.75 7.45
CA PHE A 46 -13.73 8.50 7.55
C PHE A 46 -12.92 8.08 8.78
N SER A 47 -13.56 8.08 9.92
CA SER A 47 -12.91 7.69 11.19
C SER A 47 -12.38 6.25 11.12
N LEU A 48 -13.16 5.32 10.58
CA LEU A 48 -12.76 3.93 10.41
C LEU A 48 -11.49 3.81 9.54
N VAL A 49 -11.45 4.50 8.39
CA VAL A 49 -10.28 4.49 7.49
C VAL A 49 -9.04 5.00 8.22
N ILE A 50 -9.16 6.11 8.97
CA ILE A 50 -8.04 6.65 9.76
C ILE A 50 -7.58 5.64 10.83
N TRP A 51 -8.50 5.02 11.56
CA TRP A 51 -8.16 4.01 12.56
C TRP A 51 -7.45 2.79 11.93
N CYS A 52 -7.94 2.31 10.78
CA CYS A 52 -7.33 1.21 10.06
C CYS A 52 -5.92 1.56 9.56
N LEU A 53 -5.72 2.78 9.04
CA LEU A 53 -4.41 3.24 8.59
C LEU A 53 -3.42 3.35 9.74
N LEU A 54 -3.80 4.02 10.83
CA LEU A 54 -2.92 4.18 12.00
C LEU A 54 -2.61 2.84 12.64
N GLY A 55 -3.62 1.99 12.86
CA GLY A 55 -3.43 0.65 13.43
C GLY A 55 -2.60 -0.25 12.52
N GLY A 56 -2.82 -0.17 11.21
CA GLY A 56 -2.03 -0.89 10.21
C GLY A 56 -0.57 -0.46 10.21
N MET A 57 -0.29 0.85 10.16
CA MET A 57 1.07 1.37 10.21
C MET A 57 1.79 0.97 11.51
N PHE A 58 1.12 1.10 12.63
CA PHE A 58 1.66 0.73 13.94
C PHE A 58 2.02 -0.76 14.02
N CYS A 59 1.09 -1.64 13.62
CA CYS A 59 1.33 -3.09 13.64
C CYS A 59 2.36 -3.53 12.59
N ALA A 60 2.40 -2.88 11.41
CA ALA A 60 3.42 -3.13 10.40
C ALA A 60 4.82 -2.85 10.95
N LYS A 61 4.95 -1.80 11.75
CA LYS A 61 6.19 -1.40 12.41
C LYS A 61 6.58 -2.35 13.53
N ILE A 62 5.64 -2.69 14.38
CA ILE A 62 5.87 -3.67 15.46
C ILE A 62 6.33 -5.00 14.86
N LEU A 63 5.64 -5.48 13.83
CA LEU A 63 6.02 -6.75 13.22
C LEU A 63 7.40 -6.69 12.57
N PHE A 64 7.78 -5.55 11.96
CA PHE A 64 9.13 -5.33 11.47
C PHE A 64 10.16 -5.46 12.59
N TRP A 65 9.98 -4.81 13.73
CA TRP A 65 10.89 -4.91 14.86
C TRP A 65 10.95 -6.31 15.46
N ILE A 66 9.83 -7.05 15.44
CA ILE A 66 9.83 -8.48 15.87
C ILE A 66 10.66 -9.33 14.90
N THR A 67 10.57 -9.10 13.59
CA THR A 67 11.35 -9.86 12.60
C THR A 67 12.84 -9.52 12.66
N GLU A 68 13.18 -8.26 12.96
CA GLU A 68 14.56 -7.78 13.08
C GLU A 68 15.08 -7.82 14.54
N TRP A 69 14.47 -8.61 15.41
CA TRP A 69 14.82 -8.69 16.83
C TRP A 69 16.31 -8.91 17.09
N LYS A 70 16.97 -9.70 16.26
CA LYS A 70 18.42 -9.99 16.41
C LYS A 70 19.26 -8.73 16.22
N SER A 71 18.92 -7.90 15.23
CA SER A 71 19.61 -6.64 14.95
C SER A 71 19.41 -5.64 16.10
N ILE A 72 18.21 -5.58 16.65
CA ILE A 72 17.85 -4.71 17.77
C ILE A 72 18.60 -5.10 19.05
N VAL A 73 18.76 -6.39 19.32
CA VAL A 73 19.50 -6.87 20.50
C VAL A 73 21.00 -6.56 20.38
N GLN A 74 21.55 -6.55 19.16
CA GLN A 74 22.95 -6.20 18.92
C GLN A 74 23.20 -4.70 18.98
N ASP A 75 22.28 -3.91 18.45
CA ASP A 75 22.34 -2.45 18.46
C ASP A 75 20.96 -1.84 18.77
N PRO A 76 20.72 -1.37 20.03
CA PRO A 76 19.46 -0.73 20.39
C PRO A 76 19.16 0.57 19.63
N HIS A 77 20.18 1.25 19.08
CA HIS A 77 19.96 2.43 18.23
C HIS A 77 19.28 2.10 16.91
N TYR A 78 19.36 0.87 16.44
CA TYR A 78 18.69 0.39 15.23
C TYR A 78 17.18 0.69 15.20
N ILE A 79 16.52 0.74 16.36
CA ILE A 79 15.10 1.13 16.47
C ILE A 79 14.90 2.57 15.98
N LEU A 80 15.78 3.49 16.38
CA LEU A 80 15.70 4.91 16.02
C LEU A 80 16.04 5.12 14.54
N ASP A 81 17.06 4.43 14.05
CA ASP A 81 17.52 4.52 12.67
C ASP A 81 16.48 3.99 11.67
N THR A 82 15.68 3.01 12.12
CA THR A 82 14.65 2.38 11.29
C THR A 82 13.25 2.96 11.49
N ILE A 83 13.06 4.09 12.22
CA ILE A 83 11.71 4.68 12.43
C ILE A 83 11.01 4.97 11.11
N SER A 84 11.73 5.53 10.14
CA SER A 84 11.18 5.91 8.83
C SER A 84 11.12 4.75 7.84
N ASP A 85 11.95 3.73 8.02
CA ASP A 85 12.15 2.64 7.09
C ASP A 85 11.73 1.29 7.67
N GLY A 86 11.47 0.33 6.80
CA GLY A 86 11.12 -1.03 7.19
C GLY A 86 9.71 -1.15 7.75
N PHE A 87 8.81 -1.66 6.92
CA PHE A 87 7.44 -2.01 7.30
C PHE A 87 7.11 -3.39 6.76
N VAL A 88 6.52 -4.24 7.59
CA VAL A 88 6.06 -5.56 7.17
C VAL A 88 4.59 -5.51 6.80
N VAL A 89 4.28 -5.75 5.53
CA VAL A 89 2.92 -5.64 4.96
C VAL A 89 1.90 -6.49 5.72
N TYR A 90 2.27 -7.70 6.14
CA TYR A 90 1.39 -8.58 6.90
C TYR A 90 0.96 -7.97 8.25
N GLY A 91 1.88 -7.25 8.91
CA GLY A 91 1.55 -6.50 10.12
C GLY A 91 0.54 -5.40 9.84
N GLY A 92 0.66 -4.73 8.68
CA GLY A 92 -0.29 -3.73 8.22
C GLY A 92 -1.69 -4.28 7.99
N ILE A 93 -1.79 -5.43 7.33
CA ILE A 93 -3.08 -6.10 7.08
C ILE A 93 -3.74 -6.52 8.40
N ILE A 94 -3.01 -7.23 9.25
CA ILE A 94 -3.52 -7.72 10.53
C ILE A 94 -3.92 -6.53 11.41
N GLY A 95 -3.04 -5.52 11.54
CA GLY A 95 -3.29 -4.34 12.36
C GLY A 95 -4.45 -3.50 11.85
N GLY A 96 -4.60 -3.35 10.54
CA GLY A 96 -5.74 -2.66 9.93
C GLY A 96 -7.07 -3.35 10.24
N ILE A 97 -7.13 -4.68 10.09
CA ILE A 97 -8.33 -5.46 10.41
C ILE A 97 -8.67 -5.37 11.91
N LEU A 98 -7.68 -5.55 12.79
CA LEU A 98 -7.88 -5.46 14.24
C LEU A 98 -8.34 -4.07 14.67
N ALA A 99 -7.76 -3.02 14.13
CA ALA A 99 -8.16 -1.65 14.41
C ALA A 99 -9.58 -1.37 13.90
N GLY A 100 -9.95 -1.88 12.73
CA GLY A 100 -11.31 -1.79 12.20
C GLY A 100 -12.34 -2.51 13.07
N CYS A 101 -12.02 -3.74 13.51
CA CYS A 101 -12.85 -4.49 14.45
C CYS A 101 -13.03 -3.73 15.77
N LEU A 102 -11.94 -3.22 16.34
CA LEU A 102 -11.94 -2.47 17.59
C LEU A 102 -12.78 -1.19 17.47
N TYR A 103 -12.61 -0.44 16.37
CA TYR A 103 -13.42 0.75 16.11
C TYR A 103 -14.90 0.43 16.04
N CYS A 104 -15.29 -0.58 15.27
CA CYS A 104 -16.69 -0.99 15.13
C CYS A 104 -17.26 -1.48 16.46
N TYR A 105 -16.49 -2.18 17.27
CA TYR A 105 -16.88 -2.62 18.60
C TYR A 105 -17.16 -1.42 19.53
N ILE A 106 -16.25 -0.44 19.56
CA ILE A 106 -16.40 0.78 20.40
C ILE A 106 -17.61 1.62 19.96
N LYS A 107 -17.78 1.79 18.64
CA LYS A 107 -18.86 2.60 18.06
C LYS A 107 -20.19 1.83 17.94
N LYS A 108 -20.22 0.54 18.29
CA LYS A 108 -21.39 -0.35 18.16
C LYS A 108 -21.96 -0.39 16.75
N THR A 109 -21.07 -0.34 15.74
CA THR A 109 -21.41 -0.43 14.32
C THR A 109 -21.13 -1.82 13.79
N ASP A 110 -21.79 -2.20 12.70
CA ASP A 110 -21.64 -3.51 12.08
C ASP A 110 -20.34 -3.56 11.26
N PHE A 111 -19.35 -4.29 11.78
CA PHE A 111 -18.03 -4.44 11.12
C PHE A 111 -18.15 -4.96 9.68
N TRP A 112 -18.99 -5.95 9.43
CA TRP A 112 -19.09 -6.57 8.11
C TRP A 112 -19.63 -5.62 7.05
N LYS A 113 -20.58 -4.76 7.39
CA LYS A 113 -21.11 -3.74 6.47
C LYS A 113 -20.02 -2.74 6.05
N TYR A 114 -19.22 -2.28 7.01
CA TYR A 114 -18.14 -1.35 6.71
C TYR A 114 -16.96 -2.04 6.00
N PHE A 115 -16.69 -3.30 6.32
CA PHE A 115 -15.68 -4.10 5.65
C PHE A 115 -16.03 -4.29 4.17
N ASP A 116 -17.25 -4.73 3.84
CA ASP A 116 -17.73 -4.88 2.47
C ASP A 116 -17.76 -3.55 1.69
N LEU A 117 -17.99 -2.45 2.40
CA LEU A 117 -17.93 -1.11 1.81
C LEU A 117 -16.51 -0.75 1.35
N VAL A 118 -15.51 -1.01 2.20
CA VAL A 118 -14.14 -0.52 2.04
C VAL A 118 -13.30 -1.47 1.18
N MET A 119 -13.48 -2.79 1.27
CA MET A 119 -12.64 -3.79 0.60
C MET A 119 -12.44 -3.57 -0.91
N PRO A 120 -13.46 -3.28 -1.72
CA PRO A 120 -13.23 -3.00 -3.14
C PRO A 120 -12.36 -1.76 -3.36
N SER A 121 -12.52 -0.74 -2.53
CA SER A 121 -11.69 0.48 -2.61
C SER A 121 -10.23 0.20 -2.23
N VAL A 122 -9.97 -0.76 -1.34
CA VAL A 122 -8.62 -1.24 -1.04
C VAL A 122 -8.00 -1.92 -2.25
N ALA A 123 -8.73 -2.81 -2.94
CA ALA A 123 -8.26 -3.44 -4.17
C ALA A 123 -7.91 -2.38 -5.24
N LEU A 124 -8.77 -1.37 -5.41
CA LEU A 124 -8.50 -0.26 -6.32
C LEU A 124 -7.20 0.49 -5.95
N ALA A 125 -7.03 0.87 -4.68
CA ALA A 125 -5.83 1.56 -4.22
C ALA A 125 -4.57 0.71 -4.42
N GLN A 126 -4.66 -0.60 -4.17
CA GLN A 126 -3.57 -1.54 -4.39
C GLN A 126 -3.20 -1.63 -5.88
N GLY A 127 -4.17 -1.67 -6.80
CA GLY A 127 -3.93 -1.65 -8.24
C GLY A 127 -3.09 -0.44 -8.67
N PHE A 128 -3.42 0.77 -8.18
CA PHE A 128 -2.60 1.97 -8.39
C PHE A 128 -1.22 1.87 -7.73
N GLY A 129 -1.13 1.30 -6.53
CA GLY A 129 0.14 1.05 -5.86
C GLY A 129 1.07 0.13 -6.67
N ARG A 130 0.52 -0.89 -7.35
CA ARG A 130 1.28 -1.77 -8.26
C ARG A 130 1.81 -1.04 -9.50
N ILE A 131 1.04 -0.07 -10.04
CA ILE A 131 1.56 0.83 -11.08
C ILE A 131 2.72 1.67 -10.52
N GLY A 132 2.60 2.15 -9.28
CA GLY A 132 3.68 2.84 -8.59
C GLY A 132 4.95 1.98 -8.46
N CYS A 133 4.81 0.71 -8.08
CA CYS A 133 5.92 -0.25 -8.04
C CYS A 133 6.59 -0.44 -9.42
N LEU A 134 5.79 -0.44 -10.49
CA LEU A 134 6.32 -0.51 -11.86
C LEU A 134 7.16 0.71 -12.20
N LEU A 135 6.69 1.92 -11.86
CA LEU A 135 7.42 3.17 -12.09
C LEU A 135 8.72 3.25 -11.27
N ALA A 136 8.70 2.74 -10.04
CA ALA A 136 9.87 2.67 -9.17
C ALA A 136 10.86 1.57 -9.61
N GLY A 137 10.41 0.56 -10.38
CA GLY A 137 11.23 -0.59 -10.75
C GLY A 137 11.45 -1.59 -9.61
N CYS A 138 10.51 -1.67 -8.66
CA CYS A 138 10.57 -2.65 -7.55
C CYS A 138 9.51 -3.74 -7.73
N CYS A 139 9.59 -4.83 -6.93
CA CYS A 139 8.61 -5.93 -6.94
C CYS A 139 8.45 -6.64 -8.30
N TYR A 140 9.51 -6.69 -9.08
CA TYR A 140 9.57 -7.41 -10.36
C TYR A 140 9.63 -8.93 -10.14
N GLY A 141 9.30 -9.69 -11.19
CA GLY A 141 9.42 -11.14 -11.20
C GLY A 141 10.81 -11.62 -11.62
N ARG A 142 10.97 -12.92 -11.76
CA ARG A 142 12.22 -13.54 -12.21
C ARG A 142 12.54 -13.21 -13.68
N GLU A 143 13.77 -13.43 -14.07
CA GLU A 143 14.22 -13.34 -15.45
C GLU A 143 13.43 -14.29 -16.37
N THR A 144 13.17 -13.82 -17.60
CA THR A 144 12.37 -14.59 -18.54
C THR A 144 12.70 -14.22 -19.98
N ASN A 145 12.52 -15.17 -20.89
CA ASN A 145 12.63 -14.95 -22.33
C ASN A 145 11.23 -14.77 -22.98
N SER A 146 10.21 -14.49 -22.19
CA SER A 146 8.85 -14.28 -22.70
C SER A 146 8.74 -12.98 -23.50
N ILE A 147 7.87 -12.97 -24.52
CA ILE A 147 7.50 -11.76 -25.28
C ILE A 147 6.81 -10.69 -24.41
N PHE A 148 6.24 -11.07 -23.27
CA PHE A 148 5.61 -10.17 -22.29
C PHE A 148 6.56 -9.71 -21.20
N SER A 149 7.88 -9.81 -21.43
CA SER A 149 8.89 -9.31 -20.50
C SER A 149 8.99 -7.79 -20.52
N ILE A 150 9.45 -7.22 -19.40
CA ILE A 150 9.82 -5.81 -19.29
C ILE A 150 11.30 -5.70 -18.94
N THR A 151 11.96 -4.70 -19.51
CA THR A 151 13.38 -4.42 -19.22
C THR A 151 13.51 -3.02 -18.63
N PHE A 152 14.15 -2.92 -17.49
CA PHE A 152 14.46 -1.64 -16.84
C PHE A 152 15.81 -1.15 -17.35
N GLN A 153 15.94 0.15 -17.61
CA GLN A 153 17.19 0.74 -18.12
C GLN A 153 17.94 1.55 -17.07
N ASN A 154 17.18 2.26 -16.19
CA ASN A 154 17.73 3.10 -15.12
C ASN A 154 16.85 2.88 -13.89
N SER A 155 16.98 1.75 -13.23
CA SER A 155 16.30 1.45 -11.98
C SER A 155 17.33 1.31 -10.87
N ASP A 156 17.00 1.85 -9.70
CA ASP A 156 17.82 1.69 -8.50
C ASP A 156 17.57 0.34 -7.81
N PHE A 157 16.44 -0.31 -8.13
CA PHE A 157 16.00 -1.55 -7.46
C PHE A 157 16.06 -2.77 -8.38
N ALA A 158 15.64 -2.64 -9.64
CA ALA A 158 15.65 -3.75 -10.58
C ALA A 158 16.99 -3.88 -11.30
N PRO A 159 17.40 -5.11 -11.67
CA PRO A 159 18.54 -5.29 -12.56
C PRO A 159 18.25 -4.62 -13.92
N ASN A 160 19.17 -3.77 -14.34
CA ASN A 160 19.06 -3.05 -15.60
C ASN A 160 19.45 -3.96 -16.77
N HIS A 161 18.81 -3.75 -17.92
CA HIS A 161 19.05 -4.48 -19.18
C HIS A 161 18.74 -6.00 -19.11
N VAL A 162 17.97 -6.44 -18.11
CA VAL A 162 17.52 -7.82 -17.96
C VAL A 162 16.02 -7.89 -18.22
N ALA A 163 15.60 -8.90 -18.99
CA ALA A 163 14.18 -9.14 -19.27
C ALA A 163 13.53 -9.85 -18.09
N LEU A 164 12.56 -9.18 -17.45
CA LEU A 164 11.89 -9.62 -16.21
C LEU A 164 10.39 -9.81 -16.42
N ILE A 165 9.80 -10.71 -15.67
CA ILE A 165 8.33 -10.87 -15.64
C ILE A 165 7.72 -9.63 -14.98
N PRO A 166 6.78 -8.90 -15.63
CA PRO A 166 6.14 -7.71 -15.08
C PRO A 166 5.04 -8.06 -14.08
N THR A 167 5.40 -8.64 -12.95
CA THR A 167 4.45 -9.04 -11.89
C THR A 167 3.61 -7.88 -11.39
N GLN A 168 4.14 -6.65 -11.46
CA GLN A 168 3.43 -5.42 -11.10
C GLN A 168 2.20 -5.21 -12.01
N ILE A 169 2.35 -5.41 -13.32
CA ILE A 169 1.26 -5.26 -14.29
C ILE A 169 0.20 -6.32 -14.05
N TYR A 170 0.61 -7.58 -13.87
CA TYR A 170 -0.33 -8.67 -13.62
C TYR A 170 -1.12 -8.46 -12.34
N SER A 171 -0.43 -8.06 -11.24
CA SER A 171 -1.09 -7.74 -9.98
C SER A 171 -2.06 -6.57 -10.13
N SER A 172 -1.64 -5.48 -10.80
CA SER A 172 -2.49 -4.30 -11.01
C SER A 172 -3.76 -4.64 -11.79
N VAL A 173 -3.65 -5.42 -12.88
CA VAL A 173 -4.82 -5.85 -13.66
C VAL A 173 -5.76 -6.70 -12.81
N LEU A 174 -5.23 -7.66 -12.04
CA LEU A 174 -6.04 -8.48 -11.14
C LEU A 174 -6.74 -7.66 -10.07
N ASP A 175 -6.04 -6.70 -9.46
CA ASP A 175 -6.59 -5.81 -8.44
C ASP A 175 -7.75 -4.96 -9.02
N PHE A 176 -7.60 -4.45 -10.26
CA PHE A 176 -8.68 -3.71 -10.93
C PHE A 176 -9.85 -4.60 -11.38
N LEU A 177 -9.61 -5.88 -11.66
CA LEU A 177 -10.67 -6.84 -11.94
C LEU A 177 -11.45 -7.25 -10.69
N HIS A 178 -10.81 -7.23 -9.51
CA HIS A 178 -11.46 -7.51 -8.23
C HIS A 178 -12.25 -6.30 -7.68
N PHE A 179 -11.95 -5.10 -8.16
CA PHE A 179 -12.68 -3.88 -7.83
C PHE A 179 -14.05 -3.84 -8.50
#